data_f89139a7d47e0b61b98bc65e33d5dac8
#
_entry.id   f89139a7d47e0b61b98bc65e33d5dac8
#
_cell.length_a   1.000
_cell.length_b   1.000
_cell.length_c   1.000
_cell.angle_alpha   90.00
_cell.angle_beta   90.00
_cell.angle_gamma   90.00
#
_symmetry.space_group_name_H-M   'P 1'
#
loop_
_entity.id
_entity.type
_entity.pdbx_description
1 polymer ?
#
loop_
_entity_poly.entity_id
_entity_poly.type
_entity_poly.pdbx_seq_one_letter_code
_entity_poly.pdbx_strand_id
1 'polypeptide(L)'
;LGDVYKRQNLDYIYPYSKTGRIEGGYQYFSYLEDGDYTMHFWDPVKKEFYNRDDIYNTFYFQHGINSVYAIVADSYKSFDFQAGVRGEHTHRVLRSSIPGKDRTYNKFEFFPSLHLGYTFPKEHKLLVSYSRRITRPELFFMEPYITYRDFYSAEIGNPDIRSEYINSFELNYKKNIGEHTVSATVFHRNRKDKIERLRVPYEAGVTLDSMANVGHDYSTGIELSGQVQLTRWWNMNLNSSLYHYKVKNRYKTGSEKETSTNYDVMWNNSFDVFKYTRIQVDGNFVGPSVTTQGRTDAFWYVNLAVRQQLMSRRLSATLSFRDVFNSARYVSKIITSDLQSVTRIRPSYPLITLTLSYTFNNFKAKSSQKKEDHDLFEGTNH
;
A
#
# COMPACT_ATOMS: atom_id res chain seq x y z
N LEU A 1 -15.14 19.94 -12.67
CA LEU A 1 -14.85 18.66 -12.03
C LEU A 1 -15.68 18.51 -10.77
N GLY A 2 -16.60 17.58 -10.78
CA GLY A 2 -17.48 17.32 -9.63
C GLY A 2 -17.28 15.91 -9.09
N ASP A 3 -16.45 15.76 -8.06
CA ASP A 3 -16.29 14.48 -7.38
C ASP A 3 -17.37 14.32 -6.32
N VAL A 4 -18.21 13.30 -6.44
CA VAL A 4 -19.19 12.97 -5.43
C VAL A 4 -18.86 11.63 -4.81
N TYR A 5 -18.55 11.68 -3.52
CA TYR A 5 -18.27 10.52 -2.70
C TYR A 5 -19.39 10.29 -1.69
N LYS A 6 -19.92 9.07 -1.62
CA LYS A 6 -20.94 8.67 -0.63
C LYS A 6 -20.54 7.36 0.02
N ARG A 7 -20.56 7.32 1.35
CA ARG A 7 -20.35 6.08 2.13
C ARG A 7 -21.41 6.00 3.22
N GLN A 8 -22.04 4.83 3.34
CA GLN A 8 -23.03 4.53 4.37
C GLN A 8 -22.70 3.16 4.96
N ASN A 9 -22.70 3.06 6.28
CA ASN A 9 -22.46 1.82 7.01
C ASN A 9 -23.61 1.59 7.98
N LEU A 10 -24.05 0.33 8.07
CA LEU A 10 -24.94 -0.17 9.09
C LEU A 10 -24.31 -1.43 9.67
N ASP A 11 -23.91 -1.39 10.93
CA ASP A 11 -23.23 -2.48 11.61
C ASP A 11 -24.02 -2.88 12.84
N TYR A 12 -24.14 -4.20 13.06
CA TYR A 12 -24.81 -4.80 14.20
C TYR A 12 -23.92 -5.86 14.85
N ILE A 13 -23.74 -5.75 16.15
CA ILE A 13 -22.96 -6.69 16.96
C ILE A 13 -23.88 -7.31 17.99
N TYR A 14 -23.97 -8.64 17.98
CA TYR A 14 -24.73 -9.42 18.94
C TYR A 14 -23.77 -10.28 19.79
N PRO A 15 -23.50 -9.90 21.04
CA PRO A 15 -22.77 -10.76 21.97
C PRO A 15 -23.69 -11.88 22.48
N TYR A 16 -23.42 -13.11 22.04
CA TYR A 16 -24.23 -14.27 22.48
C TYR A 16 -23.63 -14.97 23.71
N SER A 17 -22.38 -14.67 24.06
CA SER A 17 -21.72 -15.15 25.27
C SER A 17 -20.78 -14.07 25.85
N LYS A 18 -20.03 -14.39 26.91
CA LYS A 18 -19.01 -13.46 27.46
C LYS A 18 -17.84 -13.21 26.51
N THR A 19 -17.56 -14.17 25.65
CA THR A 19 -16.43 -14.15 24.70
C THR A 19 -16.89 -14.21 23.25
N GLY A 20 -18.13 -14.71 23.04
CA GLY A 20 -18.67 -14.95 21.71
C GLY A 20 -19.54 -13.83 21.19
N ARG A 21 -19.37 -13.48 19.91
CA ARG A 21 -20.17 -12.48 19.22
C ARG A 21 -20.40 -12.86 17.77
N ILE A 22 -21.55 -12.40 17.28
CA ILE A 22 -21.88 -12.39 15.84
C ILE A 22 -21.95 -10.94 15.43
N GLU A 23 -21.28 -10.61 14.34
CA GLU A 23 -21.29 -9.30 13.73
C GLU A 23 -21.88 -9.42 12.32
N GLY A 24 -22.67 -8.46 11.91
CA GLY A 24 -23.20 -8.41 10.55
C GLY A 24 -23.47 -6.96 10.16
N GLY A 25 -23.33 -6.67 8.90
CA GLY A 25 -23.55 -5.32 8.46
C GLY A 25 -23.71 -5.18 6.95
N TYR A 26 -24.12 -3.97 6.58
CA TYR A 26 -24.28 -3.53 5.21
C TYR A 26 -23.44 -2.27 5.01
N GLN A 27 -22.72 -2.21 3.89
CA GLN A 27 -21.97 -1.02 3.48
C GLN A 27 -22.33 -0.66 2.04
N TYR A 28 -22.66 0.60 1.83
CA TYR A 28 -22.79 1.21 0.51
C TYR A 28 -21.67 2.21 0.29
N PHE A 29 -21.01 2.07 -0.85
CA PHE A 29 -20.00 3.01 -1.33
C PHE A 29 -20.39 3.45 -2.75
N SER A 30 -20.31 4.75 -3.03
CA SER A 30 -20.46 5.29 -4.37
C SER A 30 -19.46 6.41 -4.60
N TYR A 31 -18.83 6.36 -5.76
CA TYR A 31 -17.96 7.40 -6.28
C TYR A 31 -18.42 7.75 -7.69
N LEU A 32 -18.55 9.04 -7.96
CA LEU A 32 -18.91 9.57 -9.25
C LEU A 32 -17.95 10.69 -9.58
N GLU A 33 -17.40 10.65 -10.77
CA GLU A 33 -16.53 11.68 -11.32
C GLU A 33 -16.91 11.91 -12.79
N ASP A 34 -17.04 13.16 -13.16
CA ASP A 34 -17.16 13.60 -14.55
C ASP A 34 -16.16 14.72 -14.82
N GLY A 35 -15.58 14.72 -15.99
CA GLY A 35 -14.56 15.68 -16.33
C GLY A 35 -14.22 15.69 -17.80
N ASP A 36 -13.37 16.64 -18.12
CA ASP A 36 -12.77 16.79 -19.42
C ASP A 36 -11.25 16.91 -19.32
N TYR A 37 -10.58 16.42 -20.32
CA TYR A 37 -9.13 16.54 -20.49
C TYR A 37 -8.85 17.39 -21.73
N THR A 38 -8.10 18.48 -21.52
CA THR A 38 -7.66 19.39 -22.56
C THR A 38 -6.17 19.60 -22.44
N MET A 39 -5.45 19.68 -23.55
CA MET A 39 -4.04 19.98 -23.55
C MET A 39 -3.76 21.27 -24.35
N HIS A 40 -3.07 22.20 -23.72
CA HIS A 40 -2.67 23.46 -24.33
C HIS A 40 -1.20 23.39 -24.71
N PHE A 41 -0.88 23.68 -25.96
CA PHE A 41 0.48 23.73 -26.47
C PHE A 41 0.89 25.18 -26.68
N TRP A 42 2.15 25.49 -26.37
CA TRP A 42 2.72 26.79 -26.64
C TRP A 42 3.23 26.87 -28.08
N ASP A 43 2.71 27.82 -28.87
CA ASP A 43 3.26 28.17 -30.18
C ASP A 43 4.36 29.24 -30.00
N PRO A 44 5.65 28.93 -30.22
CA PRO A 44 6.72 29.88 -30.02
C PRO A 44 6.76 30.96 -31.09
N VAL A 45 6.12 30.78 -32.24
CA VAL A 45 6.07 31.74 -33.35
C VAL A 45 4.97 32.75 -33.08
N LYS A 46 3.79 32.31 -32.75
CA LYS A 46 2.65 33.17 -32.43
C LYS A 46 2.69 33.72 -31.00
N LYS A 47 3.52 33.13 -30.14
CA LYS A 47 3.61 33.46 -28.70
C LYS A 47 2.28 33.36 -27.96
N GLU A 48 1.49 32.33 -28.29
CA GLU A 48 0.19 32.04 -27.68
C GLU A 48 0.04 30.58 -27.41
N PHE A 49 -0.88 30.22 -26.47
CA PHE A 49 -1.32 28.84 -26.27
C PHE A 49 -2.43 28.52 -27.25
N TYR A 50 -2.40 27.33 -27.82
CA TYR A 50 -3.48 26.79 -28.64
C TYR A 50 -3.94 25.42 -28.12
N ASN A 51 -5.19 25.11 -28.33
CA ASN A 51 -5.76 23.80 -28.00
C ASN A 51 -5.52 22.83 -29.15
N ARG A 52 -5.25 21.62 -28.82
CA ARG A 52 -5.30 20.50 -29.75
C ARG A 52 -6.65 19.78 -29.56
N ASP A 53 -7.59 20.07 -30.45
CA ASP A 53 -8.94 19.50 -30.38
C ASP A 53 -8.95 17.98 -30.58
N ASP A 54 -7.92 17.42 -31.22
CA ASP A 54 -7.72 15.99 -31.36
C ASP A 54 -7.33 15.28 -30.05
N ILE A 55 -6.97 16.05 -28.99
CA ILE A 55 -6.63 15.53 -27.66
C ILE A 55 -7.75 15.87 -26.65
N TYR A 56 -8.79 16.60 -27.04
CA TYR A 56 -9.93 16.88 -26.17
C TYR A 56 -10.73 15.59 -25.91
N ASN A 57 -10.88 15.22 -24.64
CA ASN A 57 -11.64 14.06 -24.24
C ASN A 57 -12.51 14.38 -23.04
N THR A 58 -13.75 13.84 -23.04
CA THR A 58 -14.59 13.86 -21.86
C THR A 58 -14.75 12.46 -21.31
N PHE A 59 -14.92 12.35 -20.00
CA PHE A 59 -15.18 11.08 -19.35
C PHE A 59 -16.26 11.23 -18.26
N TYR A 60 -16.98 10.13 -18.05
CA TYR A 60 -17.90 9.96 -16.94
C TYR A 60 -17.58 8.61 -16.28
N PHE A 61 -17.36 8.64 -14.99
CA PHE A 61 -17.07 7.46 -14.20
C PHE A 61 -18.02 7.36 -13.02
N GLN A 62 -18.67 6.21 -12.91
CA GLN A 62 -19.49 5.87 -11.75
C GLN A 62 -19.03 4.53 -11.21
N HIS A 63 -18.80 4.46 -9.92
CA HIS A 63 -18.40 3.24 -9.22
C HIS A 63 -19.23 3.08 -7.96
N GLY A 64 -20.08 2.04 -7.93
CA GLY A 64 -20.93 1.70 -6.79
C GLY A 64 -20.57 0.30 -6.26
N ILE A 65 -20.46 0.16 -4.93
CA ILE A 65 -20.26 -1.13 -4.26
C ILE A 65 -21.31 -1.26 -3.17
N ASN A 66 -22.08 -2.34 -3.24
CA ASN A 66 -22.96 -2.78 -2.18
C ASN A 66 -22.34 -4.01 -1.52
N SER A 67 -22.19 -4.00 -0.22
CA SER A 67 -21.53 -5.06 0.52
C SER A 67 -22.38 -5.52 1.70
N VAL A 68 -22.42 -6.83 1.91
CA VAL A 68 -23.01 -7.45 3.09
C VAL A 68 -21.96 -8.36 3.72
N TYR A 69 -21.84 -8.33 5.04
CA TYR A 69 -20.89 -9.20 5.71
C TYR A 69 -21.49 -9.85 6.96
N ALA A 70 -20.93 -10.99 7.31
CA ALA A 70 -21.20 -11.67 8.57
C ALA A 70 -19.89 -12.23 9.14
N ILE A 71 -19.70 -12.07 10.46
CA ILE A 71 -18.55 -12.56 11.20
C ILE A 71 -19.06 -13.26 12.45
N VAL A 72 -18.47 -14.41 12.78
CA VAL A 72 -18.62 -15.07 14.08
C VAL A 72 -17.26 -15.18 14.73
N ALA A 73 -17.16 -14.81 15.99
CA ALA A 73 -15.94 -14.91 16.78
C ALA A 73 -16.26 -15.39 18.18
N ASP A 74 -15.41 -16.25 18.70
CA ASP A 74 -15.49 -16.71 20.10
C ASP A 74 -14.12 -17.16 20.59
N SER A 75 -14.03 -17.31 21.93
CA SER A 75 -12.85 -17.85 22.60
C SER A 75 -13.28 -18.95 23.56
N TYR A 76 -12.64 -20.10 23.45
CA TYR A 76 -12.83 -21.22 24.36
C TYR A 76 -11.50 -21.63 25.00
N LYS A 77 -11.35 -21.33 26.30
CA LYS A 77 -10.08 -21.52 27.03
C LYS A 77 -8.95 -20.76 26.36
N SER A 78 -7.97 -21.49 25.85
CA SER A 78 -6.79 -20.92 25.15
C SER A 78 -6.97 -20.82 23.64
N PHE A 79 -8.12 -21.20 23.11
CA PHE A 79 -8.40 -21.23 21.69
C PHE A 79 -9.30 -20.04 21.30
N ASP A 80 -8.89 -19.26 20.33
CA ASP A 80 -9.65 -18.15 19.74
C ASP A 80 -9.98 -18.50 18.29
N PHE A 81 -11.20 -18.21 17.83
CA PHE A 81 -11.53 -18.30 16.42
C PHE A 81 -12.34 -17.11 15.94
N GLN A 82 -12.14 -16.76 14.71
CA GLN A 82 -12.97 -15.80 13.98
C GLN A 82 -13.13 -16.27 12.54
N ALA A 83 -14.36 -16.41 12.09
CA ALA A 83 -14.69 -16.73 10.70
C ALA A 83 -15.63 -15.66 10.15
N GLY A 84 -15.38 -15.20 8.95
CA GLY A 84 -16.18 -14.16 8.31
C GLY A 84 -16.31 -14.37 6.81
N VAL A 85 -17.37 -13.84 6.26
CA VAL A 85 -17.58 -13.74 4.81
C VAL A 85 -18.19 -12.38 4.48
N ARG A 86 -17.67 -11.76 3.42
CA ARG A 86 -18.20 -10.52 2.84
C ARG A 86 -18.58 -10.80 1.40
N GLY A 87 -19.82 -10.48 1.02
CA GLY A 87 -20.30 -10.49 -0.35
C GLY A 87 -20.37 -9.06 -0.87
N GLU A 88 -19.83 -8.80 -2.04
CA GLU A 88 -19.84 -7.48 -2.67
C GLU A 88 -20.42 -7.53 -4.06
N HIS A 89 -21.36 -6.62 -4.34
CA HIS A 89 -21.87 -6.34 -5.67
C HIS A 89 -21.25 -5.03 -6.16
N THR A 90 -20.39 -5.12 -7.15
CA THR A 90 -19.74 -3.96 -7.78
C THR A 90 -20.41 -3.62 -9.09
N HIS A 91 -20.88 -2.38 -9.22
CA HIS A 91 -21.35 -1.79 -10.47
C HIS A 91 -20.46 -0.61 -10.84
N ARG A 92 -19.84 -0.66 -12.02
CA ARG A 92 -18.94 0.38 -12.52
C ARG A 92 -19.28 0.71 -13.96
N VAL A 93 -19.42 2.01 -14.26
CA VAL A 93 -19.63 2.53 -15.61
C VAL A 93 -18.51 3.52 -15.91
N LEU A 94 -17.84 3.33 -17.02
CA LEU A 94 -16.93 4.29 -17.63
C LEU A 94 -17.51 4.67 -19.00
N ARG A 95 -17.71 5.94 -19.24
CA ARG A 95 -18.04 6.49 -20.55
C ARG A 95 -16.94 7.47 -20.97
N SER A 96 -16.63 7.48 -22.24
CA SER A 96 -15.60 8.34 -22.81
C SER A 96 -16.04 8.87 -24.17
N SER A 97 -15.61 10.09 -24.51
CA SER A 97 -15.79 10.62 -25.87
C SER A 97 -15.03 9.82 -26.94
N ILE A 98 -14.07 8.98 -26.53
CA ILE A 98 -13.30 8.12 -27.45
C ILE A 98 -14.17 6.92 -27.85
N PRO A 99 -14.47 6.73 -29.15
CA PRO A 99 -15.33 5.63 -29.62
C PRO A 99 -14.81 4.26 -29.20
N GLY A 100 -15.73 3.38 -28.74
CA GLY A 100 -15.42 2.01 -28.35
C GLY A 100 -14.72 1.84 -27.00
N LYS A 101 -14.55 2.91 -26.22
CA LYS A 101 -13.92 2.88 -24.88
C LYS A 101 -14.88 2.82 -23.71
N ASP A 102 -16.18 2.90 -23.96
CA ASP A 102 -17.19 2.72 -22.92
C ASP A 102 -17.09 1.32 -22.30
N ARG A 103 -17.16 1.26 -20.99
CA ARG A 103 -17.14 -0.02 -20.24
C ARG A 103 -18.16 -0.01 -19.13
N THR A 104 -18.85 -1.14 -19.02
CA THR A 104 -19.71 -1.43 -17.87
C THR A 104 -19.23 -2.72 -17.21
N TYR A 105 -19.06 -2.68 -15.92
CA TYR A 105 -18.67 -3.82 -15.11
C TYR A 105 -19.73 -4.05 -14.04
N ASN A 106 -20.23 -5.27 -13.96
CA ASN A 106 -21.23 -5.68 -12.98
C ASN A 106 -20.87 -7.07 -12.49
N LYS A 107 -20.52 -7.19 -11.20
CA LYS A 107 -20.05 -8.45 -10.66
C LYS A 107 -20.35 -8.60 -9.18
N PHE A 108 -20.72 -9.82 -8.81
CA PHE A 108 -20.86 -10.23 -7.42
C PHE A 108 -19.69 -11.13 -7.00
N GLU A 109 -19.11 -10.88 -5.83
CA GLU A 109 -17.87 -11.49 -5.37
C GLU A 109 -17.90 -11.78 -3.87
N PHE A 110 -17.16 -12.84 -3.44
CA PHE A 110 -17.07 -13.25 -2.05
C PHE A 110 -15.64 -13.17 -1.54
N PHE A 111 -15.53 -12.74 -0.28
CA PHE A 111 -14.27 -12.53 0.44
C PHE A 111 -14.34 -13.22 1.79
N PRO A 112 -14.03 -14.53 1.86
CA PRO A 112 -13.96 -15.26 3.11
C PRO A 112 -12.69 -14.91 3.89
N SER A 113 -12.78 -15.01 5.22
CA SER A 113 -11.66 -14.91 6.15
C SER A 113 -11.81 -15.90 7.29
N LEU A 114 -10.68 -16.44 7.77
CA LEU A 114 -10.61 -17.36 8.90
C LEU A 114 -9.36 -17.03 9.72
N HIS A 115 -9.54 -16.92 11.04
CA HIS A 115 -8.45 -16.75 11.99
C HIS A 115 -8.64 -17.76 13.14
N LEU A 116 -7.60 -18.54 13.41
CA LEU A 116 -7.56 -19.55 14.46
C LEU A 116 -6.35 -19.28 15.34
N GLY A 117 -6.57 -18.92 16.59
CA GLY A 117 -5.54 -18.59 17.55
C GLY A 117 -5.47 -19.64 18.67
N TYR A 118 -4.26 -19.93 19.13
CA TYR A 118 -4.03 -20.71 20.34
C TYR A 118 -3.00 -20.02 21.22
N THR A 119 -3.39 -19.75 22.47
CA THR A 119 -2.55 -19.12 23.48
C THR A 119 -1.99 -20.20 24.40
N PHE A 120 -0.67 -20.42 24.32
CA PHE A 120 0.06 -21.33 25.19
C PHE A 120 0.40 -20.67 26.53
N PRO A 121 0.77 -21.44 27.56
CA PRO A 121 1.34 -20.86 28.78
C PRO A 121 2.57 -19.99 28.50
N LYS A 122 2.87 -19.03 29.38
CA LYS A 122 4.02 -18.10 29.27
C LYS A 122 3.94 -17.16 28.06
N GLU A 123 2.74 -16.71 27.71
CA GLU A 123 2.48 -15.68 26.68
C GLU A 123 2.97 -16.01 25.27
N HIS A 124 2.93 -17.29 24.90
CA HIS A 124 3.13 -17.71 23.52
C HIS A 124 1.78 -17.74 22.80
N LYS A 125 1.70 -17.19 21.60
CA LYS A 125 0.49 -17.26 20.76
C LYS A 125 0.85 -17.74 19.37
N LEU A 126 0.08 -18.71 18.88
CA LEU A 126 0.11 -19.17 17.50
C LEU A 126 -1.20 -18.75 16.83
N LEU A 127 -1.11 -18.16 15.64
CA LEU A 127 -2.25 -17.72 14.86
C LEU A 127 -2.12 -18.28 13.44
N VAL A 128 -3.12 -19.00 12.98
CA VAL A 128 -3.30 -19.41 11.58
C VAL A 128 -4.36 -18.50 10.97
N SER A 129 -4.10 -17.93 9.81
CA SER A 129 -5.08 -17.11 9.13
C SER A 129 -5.13 -17.37 7.63
N TYR A 130 -6.34 -17.22 7.10
CA TYR A 130 -6.62 -17.17 5.68
C TYR A 130 -7.49 -15.96 5.39
N SER A 131 -7.18 -15.23 4.32
CA SER A 131 -8.04 -14.15 3.81
C SER A 131 -7.97 -14.07 2.30
N ARG A 132 -9.13 -13.75 1.70
CA ARG A 132 -9.22 -13.34 0.31
C ARG A 132 -9.56 -11.85 0.24
N ARG A 133 -8.78 -11.11 -0.56
CA ARG A 133 -8.91 -9.66 -0.74
C ARG A 133 -8.99 -9.29 -2.21
N ILE A 134 -9.48 -8.10 -2.48
CA ILE A 134 -9.55 -7.50 -3.82
C ILE A 134 -8.86 -6.14 -3.80
N THR A 135 -8.06 -5.86 -4.84
CA THR A 135 -7.57 -4.51 -5.16
C THR A 135 -8.22 -4.07 -6.46
N ARG A 136 -8.99 -3.00 -6.41
CA ARG A 136 -9.67 -2.44 -7.59
C ARG A 136 -8.78 -1.41 -8.26
N PRO A 137 -8.79 -1.36 -9.61
CA PRO A 137 -8.06 -0.30 -10.32
C PRO A 137 -8.68 1.06 -10.00
N GLU A 138 -7.83 2.05 -9.81
CA GLU A 138 -8.20 3.45 -9.70
C GLU A 138 -8.67 3.99 -11.05
N LEU A 139 -9.44 5.09 -11.05
CA LEU A 139 -9.99 5.66 -12.27
C LEU A 139 -8.89 6.00 -13.28
N PHE A 140 -7.85 6.68 -12.84
CA PHE A 140 -6.78 7.13 -13.73
C PHE A 140 -6.04 5.96 -14.44
N PHE A 141 -6.11 4.73 -13.90
CA PHE A 141 -5.63 3.52 -14.60
C PHE A 141 -6.53 3.07 -15.75
N MET A 142 -7.74 3.61 -15.83
CA MET A 142 -8.76 3.23 -16.80
C MET A 142 -9.04 4.31 -17.86
N GLU A 143 -8.57 5.54 -17.64
CA GLU A 143 -8.78 6.67 -18.55
C GLU A 143 -8.18 6.40 -19.93
N PRO A 144 -8.99 6.30 -20.99
CA PRO A 144 -8.52 5.78 -22.27
C PRO A 144 -7.89 6.85 -23.18
N TYR A 145 -7.42 7.94 -22.63
CA TYR A 145 -6.76 9.02 -23.36
C TYR A 145 -5.29 9.14 -23.00
N ILE A 146 -4.50 9.68 -23.93
CA ILE A 146 -3.06 9.86 -23.74
C ILE A 146 -2.82 11.16 -23.02
N THR A 147 -2.05 11.08 -21.92
CA THR A 147 -1.56 12.22 -21.15
C THR A 147 -0.05 12.30 -21.26
N TYR A 148 0.50 13.40 -21.73
CA TYR A 148 1.94 13.63 -21.75
C TYR A 148 2.39 14.16 -20.40
N ARG A 149 3.35 13.46 -19.78
CA ARG A 149 3.99 13.91 -18.53
C ARG A 149 5.12 14.89 -18.80
N ASP A 150 5.84 14.65 -19.89
CA ASP A 150 6.92 15.47 -20.41
C ASP A 150 7.12 15.16 -21.91
N PHE A 151 8.17 15.75 -22.53
CA PHE A 151 8.48 15.57 -23.94
C PHE A 151 8.88 14.15 -24.35
N TYR A 152 9.17 13.26 -23.38
CA TYR A 152 9.72 11.93 -23.63
C TYR A 152 8.84 10.82 -23.06
N SER A 153 7.81 11.18 -22.30
CA SER A 153 6.95 10.22 -21.64
C SER A 153 5.48 10.59 -21.70
N ALA A 154 4.68 9.63 -22.08
CA ALA A 154 3.22 9.70 -22.08
C ALA A 154 2.64 8.53 -21.28
N GLU A 155 1.39 8.65 -20.86
CA GLU A 155 0.66 7.57 -20.25
C GLU A 155 -0.75 7.46 -20.81
N ILE A 156 -1.30 6.24 -20.77
CA ILE A 156 -2.67 5.92 -21.14
C ILE A 156 -3.22 4.89 -20.17
N GLY A 157 -4.43 5.12 -19.68
CA GLY A 157 -5.16 4.11 -18.91
C GLY A 157 -5.71 3.00 -19.80
N ASN A 158 -6.14 1.94 -19.16
CA ASN A 158 -6.72 0.77 -19.81
C ASN A 158 -8.14 0.52 -19.26
N PRO A 159 -9.20 0.83 -20.01
CA PRO A 159 -10.57 0.64 -19.55
C PRO A 159 -10.94 -0.84 -19.30
N ASP A 160 -10.19 -1.77 -19.85
CA ASP A 160 -10.39 -3.23 -19.72
C ASP A 160 -9.65 -3.83 -18.50
N ILE A 161 -9.00 -2.99 -17.69
CA ILE A 161 -8.25 -3.46 -16.53
C ILE A 161 -9.17 -4.07 -15.46
N ARG A 162 -8.80 -5.26 -15.00
CA ARG A 162 -9.54 -6.04 -14.01
C ARG A 162 -8.94 -5.86 -12.63
N SER A 163 -9.77 -6.06 -11.61
CA SER A 163 -9.32 -6.09 -10.22
C SER A 163 -8.36 -7.26 -9.96
N GLU A 164 -7.42 -7.04 -9.05
CA GLU A 164 -6.55 -8.09 -8.52
C GLU A 164 -7.25 -8.84 -7.38
N TYR A 165 -6.99 -10.14 -7.28
CA TYR A 165 -7.48 -10.98 -6.17
C TYR A 165 -6.28 -11.61 -5.46
N ILE A 166 -6.23 -11.41 -4.14
CA ILE A 166 -5.13 -11.89 -3.30
C ILE A 166 -5.69 -12.90 -2.31
N ASN A 167 -5.18 -14.14 -2.33
CA ASN A 167 -5.38 -15.11 -1.26
C ASN A 167 -4.12 -15.15 -0.41
N SER A 168 -4.25 -14.93 0.90
CA SER A 168 -3.16 -14.96 1.86
C SER A 168 -3.38 -16.07 2.88
N PHE A 169 -2.35 -16.89 3.08
CA PHE A 169 -2.28 -17.94 4.11
C PHE A 169 -1.10 -17.58 5.01
N GLU A 170 -1.34 -17.48 6.31
CA GLU A 170 -0.32 -17.02 7.26
C GLU A 170 -0.33 -17.89 8.52
N LEU A 171 0.87 -18.22 9.00
CA LEU A 171 1.11 -18.81 10.30
C LEU A 171 1.98 -17.87 11.09
N ASN A 172 1.42 -17.22 12.09
CA ASN A 172 2.12 -16.28 12.95
C ASN A 172 2.37 -16.88 14.33
N TYR A 173 3.61 -16.80 14.78
CA TYR A 173 4.00 -17.06 16.14
C TYR A 173 4.42 -15.76 16.81
N LYS A 174 3.82 -15.47 17.97
CA LYS A 174 4.12 -14.29 18.77
C LYS A 174 4.47 -14.68 20.20
N LYS A 175 5.49 -14.04 20.76
CA LYS A 175 5.86 -14.18 22.16
C LYS A 175 6.11 -12.83 22.79
N ASN A 176 5.52 -12.62 23.97
CA ASN A 176 5.87 -11.53 24.85
C ASN A 176 6.83 -12.04 25.92
N ILE A 177 7.89 -11.28 26.22
CA ILE A 177 8.92 -11.60 27.22
C ILE A 177 9.14 -10.31 28.02
N GLY A 178 8.39 -10.13 29.12
CA GLY A 178 8.38 -8.85 29.84
C GLY A 178 7.94 -7.70 28.93
N GLU A 179 8.80 -6.72 28.73
CA GLU A 179 8.53 -5.57 27.85
C GLU A 179 8.89 -5.82 26.37
N HIS A 180 9.35 -7.02 26.05
CA HIS A 180 9.74 -7.38 24.67
C HIS A 180 8.61 -8.11 23.96
N THR A 181 8.42 -7.81 22.69
CA THR A 181 7.54 -8.57 21.80
C THR A 181 8.33 -9.03 20.59
N VAL A 182 8.28 -10.31 20.29
CA VAL A 182 8.84 -10.88 19.06
C VAL A 182 7.78 -11.68 18.32
N SER A 183 7.76 -11.57 17.01
CA SER A 183 6.89 -12.40 16.17
C SER A 183 7.59 -12.86 14.90
N ALA A 184 7.16 -14.02 14.43
CA ALA A 184 7.57 -14.59 13.16
C ALA A 184 6.33 -15.06 12.41
N THR A 185 6.20 -14.66 11.15
CA THR A 185 5.08 -15.03 10.28
C THR A 185 5.61 -15.75 9.06
N VAL A 186 5.22 -17.01 8.89
CA VAL A 186 5.40 -17.71 7.61
C VAL A 186 4.17 -17.44 6.77
N PHE A 187 4.34 -17.04 5.51
CA PHE A 187 3.23 -16.68 4.65
C PHE A 187 3.35 -17.29 3.25
N HIS A 188 2.19 -17.49 2.63
CA HIS A 188 2.04 -17.77 1.21
C HIS A 188 0.93 -16.88 0.66
N ARG A 189 1.28 -16.01 -0.31
CA ARG A 189 0.34 -15.11 -0.99
C ARG A 189 0.28 -15.46 -2.47
N ASN A 190 -0.93 -15.56 -3.00
CA ASN A 190 -1.22 -15.80 -4.42
C ASN A 190 -2.08 -14.66 -4.93
N ARG A 191 -1.57 -13.91 -5.92
CA ARG A 191 -2.26 -12.80 -6.55
C ARG A 191 -2.64 -13.15 -7.99
N LYS A 192 -3.92 -13.04 -8.29
CA LYS A 192 -4.48 -13.22 -9.63
C LYS A 192 -4.76 -11.87 -10.27
N ASP A 193 -4.55 -11.79 -11.59
CA ASP A 193 -4.78 -10.60 -12.41
C ASP A 193 -3.99 -9.37 -11.92
N LYS A 194 -2.72 -9.61 -11.51
CA LYS A 194 -1.82 -8.56 -11.03
C LYS A 194 -1.79 -7.37 -11.96
N ILE A 195 -1.98 -6.17 -11.42
CA ILE A 195 -1.90 -4.90 -12.13
C ILE A 195 -0.46 -4.39 -12.08
N GLU A 196 0.13 -4.13 -13.22
CA GLU A 196 1.43 -3.46 -13.32
C GLU A 196 1.43 -2.42 -14.44
N ARG A 197 2.29 -1.44 -14.28
CA ARG A 197 2.62 -0.48 -15.33
C ARG A 197 3.56 -1.14 -16.33
N LEU A 198 3.16 -1.12 -17.60
CA LEU A 198 3.98 -1.53 -18.73
C LEU A 198 4.45 -0.29 -19.49
N ARG A 199 5.72 -0.26 -19.82
CA ARG A 199 6.34 0.80 -20.64
C ARG A 199 6.73 0.24 -22.01
N VAL A 200 6.30 0.91 -23.04
CA VAL A 200 6.58 0.54 -24.44
C VAL A 200 7.05 1.76 -25.24
N PRO A 201 7.81 1.57 -26.34
CA PRO A 201 8.02 2.64 -27.31
C PRO A 201 6.69 3.09 -27.90
N TYR A 202 6.51 4.39 -28.13
CA TYR A 202 5.28 4.95 -28.69
C TYR A 202 5.56 5.79 -29.96
N GLU A 203 6.22 6.92 -29.81
CA GLU A 203 6.66 7.79 -30.90
C GLU A 203 8.18 7.92 -30.88
N ALA A 204 8.76 8.58 -31.88
CA ALA A 204 10.21 8.77 -31.93
C ALA A 204 10.72 9.52 -30.68
N GLY A 205 11.43 8.82 -29.80
CA GLY A 205 11.96 9.36 -28.54
C GLY A 205 10.95 9.41 -27.38
N VAL A 206 9.70 8.95 -27.57
CA VAL A 206 8.66 8.97 -26.53
C VAL A 206 8.33 7.53 -26.09
N THR A 207 8.22 7.32 -24.78
CA THR A 207 7.72 6.09 -24.18
C THR A 207 6.29 6.26 -23.70
N LEU A 208 5.47 5.21 -23.84
CA LEU A 208 4.10 5.16 -23.35
C LEU A 208 4.01 4.20 -22.17
N ASP A 209 3.55 4.70 -21.05
CA ASP A 209 3.19 3.93 -19.88
C ASP A 209 1.70 3.57 -19.93
N SER A 210 1.36 2.29 -19.72
CA SER A 210 -0.03 1.84 -19.61
C SER A 210 -0.16 0.82 -18.49
N MET A 211 -1.36 0.70 -17.92
CA MET A 211 -1.66 -0.28 -16.91
C MET A 211 -2.22 -1.56 -17.51
N ALA A 212 -1.75 -2.70 -17.06
CA ALA A 212 -2.20 -3.99 -17.56
C ALA A 212 -2.27 -5.07 -16.47
N ASN A 213 -3.16 -6.04 -16.66
CA ASN A 213 -3.17 -7.25 -15.84
C ASN A 213 -2.10 -8.21 -16.35
N VAL A 214 -0.93 -8.19 -15.78
CA VAL A 214 0.25 -8.91 -16.28
C VAL A 214 0.25 -10.41 -16.01
N GLY A 215 -0.65 -10.90 -15.13
CA GLY A 215 -0.77 -12.35 -14.89
C GLY A 215 -0.97 -12.70 -13.43
N HIS A 216 -0.23 -13.71 -12.96
CA HIS A 216 -0.30 -14.22 -11.60
C HIS A 216 1.05 -14.09 -10.93
N ASP A 217 1.08 -13.72 -9.65
CA ASP A 217 2.28 -13.83 -8.85
C ASP A 217 2.07 -14.65 -7.57
N TYR A 218 3.18 -15.10 -7.02
CA TYR A 218 3.25 -15.89 -5.80
C TYR A 218 4.39 -15.36 -4.95
N SER A 219 4.13 -15.19 -3.66
CA SER A 219 5.13 -14.83 -2.67
C SER A 219 5.06 -15.82 -1.52
N THR A 220 6.17 -16.47 -1.18
CA THR A 220 6.26 -17.40 -0.05
C THR A 220 7.51 -17.07 0.75
N GLY A 221 7.34 -16.85 2.04
CA GLY A 221 8.46 -16.43 2.86
C GLY A 221 8.17 -16.31 4.34
N ILE A 222 9.04 -15.57 5.01
CA ILE A 222 8.99 -15.29 6.44
C ILE A 222 9.11 -13.80 6.68
N GLU A 223 8.30 -13.29 7.60
CA GLU A 223 8.39 -11.94 8.15
C GLU A 223 8.76 -12.06 9.63
N LEU A 224 9.73 -11.27 10.07
CA LEU A 224 10.16 -11.19 11.46
C LEU A 224 9.90 -9.78 11.96
N SER A 225 9.29 -9.64 13.13
CA SER A 225 9.19 -8.37 13.81
C SER A 225 9.57 -8.50 15.27
N GLY A 226 10.25 -7.48 15.79
CA GLY A 226 10.69 -7.44 17.15
C GLY A 226 10.66 -6.01 17.71
N GLN A 227 10.03 -5.86 18.86
CA GLN A 227 10.15 -4.67 19.69
C GLN A 227 10.88 -5.10 20.96
N VAL A 228 12.10 -4.63 21.11
CA VAL A 228 13.01 -5.09 22.17
C VAL A 228 13.59 -3.88 22.91
N GLN A 229 13.42 -3.87 24.22
CA GLN A 229 14.12 -2.95 25.10
C GLN A 229 15.43 -3.62 25.58
N LEU A 230 16.51 -3.40 24.84
CA LEU A 230 17.82 -4.03 25.13
C LEU A 230 18.39 -3.56 26.47
N THR A 231 18.16 -2.31 26.81
CA THR A 231 18.49 -1.71 28.11
C THR A 231 17.42 -0.68 28.46
N ARG A 232 17.46 -0.09 29.69
CA ARG A 232 16.55 0.97 30.11
C ARG A 232 16.62 2.23 29.25
N TRP A 233 17.71 2.41 28.53
CA TRP A 233 17.97 3.58 27.67
C TRP A 233 18.02 3.25 26.17
N TRP A 234 17.90 1.97 25.77
CA TRP A 234 17.97 1.55 24.39
C TRP A 234 16.76 0.68 24.00
N ASN A 235 15.92 1.22 23.13
CA ASN A 235 14.78 0.53 22.52
C ASN A 235 15.06 0.31 21.05
N MET A 236 14.78 -0.89 20.56
CA MET A 236 14.97 -1.30 19.18
C MET A 236 13.66 -1.88 18.62
N ASN A 237 13.24 -1.40 17.44
CA ASN A 237 12.24 -2.04 16.61
C ASN A 237 12.93 -2.58 15.36
N LEU A 238 12.68 -3.83 15.04
CA LEU A 238 13.20 -4.50 13.86
C LEU A 238 12.04 -5.13 13.10
N ASN A 239 11.96 -4.87 11.79
CA ASN A 239 11.08 -5.58 10.87
C ASN A 239 11.92 -6.07 9.71
N SER A 240 11.73 -7.31 9.31
CA SER A 240 12.46 -7.91 8.19
C SER A 240 11.56 -8.88 7.45
N SER A 241 11.65 -8.90 6.14
CA SER A 241 11.04 -9.93 5.31
C SER A 241 12.07 -10.63 4.44
N LEU A 242 11.85 -11.91 4.21
CA LEU A 242 12.60 -12.72 3.26
C LEU A 242 11.62 -13.64 2.54
N TYR A 243 11.49 -13.50 1.21
CA TYR A 243 10.54 -14.33 0.48
C TYR A 243 11.00 -14.63 -0.94
N HIS A 244 10.63 -15.81 -1.39
CA HIS A 244 10.71 -16.18 -2.78
C HIS A 244 9.51 -15.61 -3.55
N TYR A 245 9.80 -14.82 -4.58
CA TYR A 245 8.83 -14.20 -5.46
C TYR A 245 8.87 -14.85 -6.84
N LYS A 246 7.69 -15.05 -7.44
CA LYS A 246 7.55 -15.61 -8.77
C LYS A 246 6.38 -14.96 -9.49
N VAL A 247 6.62 -14.41 -10.66
CA VAL A 247 5.58 -13.85 -11.53
C VAL A 247 5.48 -14.62 -12.84
N LYS A 248 4.24 -14.94 -13.24
CA LYS A 248 3.92 -15.49 -14.56
C LYS A 248 3.39 -14.37 -15.44
N ASN A 249 4.20 -13.93 -16.39
CA ASN A 249 3.89 -12.81 -17.27
C ASN A 249 3.16 -13.28 -18.53
N ARG A 250 2.01 -12.64 -18.87
CA ARG A 250 1.23 -12.92 -20.10
C ARG A 250 1.82 -12.26 -21.34
N TYR A 251 2.65 -11.24 -21.18
CA TYR A 251 3.17 -10.42 -22.28
C TYR A 251 4.55 -10.88 -22.78
N LYS A 252 5.19 -11.84 -22.12
CA LYS A 252 6.39 -12.48 -22.62
C LYS A 252 6.04 -13.68 -23.49
N THR A 253 6.62 -13.74 -24.69
CA THR A 253 6.57 -14.89 -25.59
C THR A 253 7.36 -16.04 -24.97
N GLY A 254 6.66 -17.11 -24.58
CA GLY A 254 7.24 -18.23 -23.83
C GLY A 254 6.73 -18.21 -22.38
N SER A 255 6.63 -19.37 -21.77
CA SER A 255 6.19 -19.53 -20.37
C SER A 255 7.27 -19.12 -19.37
N GLU A 256 8.06 -18.09 -19.65
CA GLU A 256 9.13 -17.64 -18.79
C GLU A 256 8.57 -17.05 -17.49
N LYS A 257 8.97 -17.69 -16.42
CA LYS A 257 8.65 -17.27 -15.06
C LYS A 257 9.81 -16.45 -14.56
N GLU A 258 9.55 -15.20 -14.20
CA GLU A 258 10.53 -14.41 -13.48
C GLU A 258 10.49 -14.76 -11.99
N THR A 259 11.64 -14.99 -11.41
CA THR A 259 11.78 -15.31 -9.99
C THR A 259 12.85 -14.46 -9.34
N SER A 260 12.64 -14.10 -8.09
CA SER A 260 13.65 -13.46 -7.25
C SER A 260 13.49 -13.89 -5.80
N THR A 261 14.58 -13.82 -5.05
CA THR A 261 14.54 -13.83 -3.60
C THR A 261 14.59 -12.39 -3.13
N ASN A 262 13.48 -11.93 -2.59
CA ASN A 262 13.32 -10.56 -2.11
C ASN A 262 13.56 -10.53 -0.60
N TYR A 263 14.21 -9.48 -0.12
CA TYR A 263 14.43 -9.28 1.30
C TYR A 263 14.51 -7.80 1.60
N ASP A 264 13.99 -7.45 2.77
CA ASP A 264 14.07 -6.10 3.31
C ASP A 264 14.31 -6.14 4.81
N VAL A 265 14.96 -5.10 5.30
CA VAL A 265 15.21 -4.90 6.72
C VAL A 265 14.97 -3.44 7.05
N MET A 266 14.06 -3.20 7.98
CA MET A 266 13.82 -1.90 8.57
C MET A 266 14.14 -1.97 10.06
N TRP A 267 14.97 -1.05 10.53
CA TRP A 267 15.29 -0.95 11.96
C TRP A 267 15.13 0.48 12.45
N ASN A 268 14.68 0.59 13.68
CA ASN A 268 14.59 1.86 14.38
C ASN A 268 15.18 1.68 15.78
N ASN A 269 16.17 2.48 16.12
CA ASN A 269 16.79 2.51 17.42
C ASN A 269 16.55 3.83 18.11
N SER A 270 16.18 3.79 19.37
CA SER A 270 15.92 4.95 20.20
C SER A 270 16.79 4.86 21.46
N PHE A 271 17.63 5.86 21.68
CA PHE A 271 18.57 5.94 22.80
C PHE A 271 18.21 7.12 23.69
N ASP A 272 17.75 6.86 24.90
CA ASP A 272 17.56 7.87 25.93
C ASP A 272 18.90 8.14 26.65
N VAL A 273 19.75 8.99 26.05
CA VAL A 273 21.15 9.20 26.47
C VAL A 273 21.22 10.01 27.75
N PHE A 274 20.33 11.01 27.90
CA PHE A 274 20.19 11.84 29.09
C PHE A 274 18.71 12.01 29.44
N LYS A 275 18.41 12.54 30.63
CA LYS A 275 17.04 12.72 31.14
C LYS A 275 16.06 13.39 30.16
N TYR A 276 16.57 14.21 29.22
CA TYR A 276 15.80 15.02 28.31
C TYR A 276 16.29 14.93 26.85
N THR A 277 17.25 14.05 26.58
CA THR A 277 17.85 13.88 25.25
C THR A 277 17.59 12.48 24.74
N ARG A 278 16.99 12.40 23.54
CA ARG A 278 16.80 11.15 22.82
C ARG A 278 17.48 11.23 21.45
N ILE A 279 18.28 10.23 21.16
CA ILE A 279 18.84 10.02 19.82
C ILE A 279 18.06 8.88 19.14
N GLN A 280 17.68 9.09 17.89
CA GLN A 280 17.05 8.07 17.07
C GLN A 280 17.90 7.81 15.85
N VAL A 281 18.11 6.52 15.55
CA VAL A 281 18.80 6.06 14.34
C VAL A 281 17.88 5.05 13.69
N ASP A 282 17.38 5.36 12.52
CA ASP A 282 16.56 4.46 11.73
C ASP A 282 17.20 4.21 10.37
N GLY A 283 17.01 3.02 9.88
CA GLY A 283 17.51 2.63 8.58
C GLY A 283 16.60 1.66 7.88
N ASN A 284 16.72 1.68 6.57
CA ASN A 284 15.99 0.79 5.68
C ASN A 284 16.97 0.22 4.65
N PHE A 285 16.88 -1.08 4.41
CA PHE A 285 17.56 -1.78 3.34
C PHE A 285 16.53 -2.58 2.55
N VAL A 286 16.51 -2.42 1.24
CA VAL A 286 15.64 -3.18 0.33
C VAL A 286 16.55 -3.88 -0.68
N GLY A 287 16.44 -5.20 -0.76
CA GLY A 287 17.15 -6.03 -1.73
C GLY A 287 16.68 -5.81 -3.17
N PRO A 288 17.41 -6.35 -4.14
CA PRO A 288 17.00 -6.30 -5.54
C PRO A 288 15.73 -7.13 -5.75
N SER A 289 14.90 -6.74 -6.72
CA SER A 289 13.69 -7.48 -7.07
C SER A 289 13.43 -7.51 -8.56
N VAL A 290 12.75 -8.55 -9.05
CA VAL A 290 12.30 -8.63 -10.43
C VAL A 290 10.93 -7.97 -10.60
N THR A 291 10.72 -7.38 -11.77
CA THR A 291 9.44 -6.87 -12.25
C THR A 291 9.06 -7.61 -13.54
N THR A 292 7.86 -7.39 -14.05
CA THR A 292 7.42 -8.00 -15.32
C THR A 292 8.28 -7.63 -16.52
N GLN A 293 8.92 -6.46 -16.52
CA GLN A 293 9.73 -5.97 -17.64
C GLN A 293 11.22 -5.84 -17.32
N GLY A 294 11.66 -6.19 -16.11
CA GLY A 294 13.05 -6.04 -15.73
C GLY A 294 13.33 -6.24 -14.25
N ARG A 295 14.10 -5.34 -13.64
CA ARG A 295 14.50 -5.45 -12.24
C ARG A 295 14.74 -4.10 -11.59
N THR A 296 14.65 -4.07 -10.27
CA THR A 296 15.12 -2.97 -9.43
C THR A 296 16.42 -3.38 -8.73
N ASP A 297 17.36 -2.45 -8.60
CA ASP A 297 18.59 -2.67 -7.83
C ASP A 297 18.31 -2.48 -6.33
N ALA A 298 19.16 -3.02 -5.47
CA ALA A 298 19.06 -2.78 -4.04
C ALA A 298 19.32 -1.30 -3.70
N PHE A 299 18.67 -0.83 -2.64
CA PHE A 299 18.95 0.51 -2.09
C PHE A 299 18.82 0.51 -0.56
N TRP A 300 19.48 1.48 0.07
CA TRP A 300 19.42 1.63 1.51
C TRP A 300 19.63 3.09 1.93
N TYR A 301 19.19 3.42 3.11
CA TYR A 301 19.47 4.70 3.74
C TYR A 301 19.46 4.60 5.26
N VAL A 302 20.08 5.57 5.92
CA VAL A 302 20.07 5.74 7.37
C VAL A 302 19.73 7.18 7.70
N ASN A 303 18.83 7.35 8.64
CA ASN A 303 18.45 8.64 9.19
C ASN A 303 18.93 8.76 10.64
N LEU A 304 19.20 9.99 11.06
CA LEU A 304 19.58 10.33 12.43
C LEU A 304 18.69 11.48 12.92
N ALA A 305 18.20 11.39 14.14
CA ALA A 305 17.52 12.50 14.78
C ALA A 305 17.98 12.65 16.24
N VAL A 306 18.16 13.89 16.66
CA VAL A 306 18.43 14.25 18.06
C VAL A 306 17.32 15.13 18.56
N ARG A 307 16.62 14.64 19.56
CA ARG A 307 15.53 15.37 20.22
C ARG A 307 15.97 15.80 21.61
N GLN A 308 15.88 17.11 21.87
CA GLN A 308 16.13 17.72 23.16
C GLN A 308 14.85 18.33 23.72
N GLN A 309 14.47 17.94 24.94
CA GLN A 309 13.38 18.58 25.69
C GLN A 309 13.96 19.65 26.59
N LEU A 310 13.37 20.86 26.55
CA LEU A 310 13.77 22.06 27.28
C LEU A 310 12.57 22.59 28.06
N MET A 311 12.80 23.59 28.96
CA MET A 311 11.76 24.28 29.70
C MET A 311 10.78 23.33 30.42
N SER A 312 11.30 22.37 31.20
CA SER A 312 10.49 21.35 31.87
C SER A 312 9.54 20.59 30.91
N ARG A 313 10.02 20.23 29.74
CA ARG A 313 9.32 19.51 28.63
C ARG A 313 8.29 20.37 27.88
N ARG A 314 8.23 21.68 28.10
CA ARG A 314 7.33 22.56 27.33
C ARG A 314 7.85 22.86 25.93
N LEU A 315 9.17 22.92 25.75
CA LEU A 315 9.79 23.10 24.44
C LEU A 315 10.52 21.81 24.04
N SER A 316 10.23 21.30 22.86
CA SER A 316 10.95 20.19 22.22
C SER A 316 11.64 20.69 20.96
N ALA A 317 12.95 20.56 20.90
CA ALA A 317 13.75 20.81 19.69
C ALA A 317 14.19 19.46 19.12
N THR A 318 13.91 19.21 17.84
CA THR A 318 14.34 18.01 17.12
C THR A 318 15.15 18.40 15.90
N LEU A 319 16.40 18.01 15.87
CA LEU A 319 17.28 18.13 14.69
C LEU A 319 17.34 16.76 14.01
N SER A 320 16.90 16.68 12.76
CA SER A 320 16.89 15.44 11.99
C SER A 320 17.70 15.57 10.69
N PHE A 321 18.42 14.49 10.38
CA PHE A 321 19.25 14.30 9.20
C PHE A 321 18.69 13.10 8.43
N ARG A 322 18.16 13.31 7.23
CA ARG A 322 17.71 12.23 6.35
C ARG A 322 18.85 11.80 5.45
N ASP A 323 18.95 10.48 5.28
CA ASP A 323 19.94 9.83 4.43
C ASP A 323 21.36 10.38 4.67
N VAL A 324 21.84 10.18 5.89
CA VAL A 324 23.14 10.68 6.38
C VAL A 324 24.29 10.33 5.45
N PHE A 325 24.21 9.15 4.79
CA PHE A 325 25.23 8.64 3.89
C PHE A 325 24.99 8.99 2.42
N ASN A 326 23.89 9.69 2.09
CA ASN A 326 23.49 10.00 0.71
C ASN A 326 23.44 8.73 -0.19
N SER A 327 22.90 7.66 0.37
CA SER A 327 22.89 6.31 -0.21
C SER A 327 21.56 5.95 -0.86
N ALA A 328 20.48 6.70 -0.61
CA ALA A 328 19.15 6.46 -1.16
C ALA A 328 19.13 6.72 -2.68
N ARG A 329 19.42 5.68 -3.46
CA ARG A 329 19.43 5.71 -4.92
C ARG A 329 18.55 4.59 -5.44
N TYR A 330 17.36 4.93 -5.88
CA TYR A 330 16.47 3.97 -6.51
C TYR A 330 16.83 3.82 -7.99
N VAL A 331 17.11 2.62 -8.44
CA VAL A 331 17.43 2.30 -9.84
C VAL A 331 16.51 1.20 -10.33
N SER A 332 15.71 1.51 -11.35
CA SER A 332 14.87 0.54 -12.04
C SER A 332 15.33 0.38 -13.49
N LYS A 333 15.45 -0.86 -13.93
CA LYS A 333 15.89 -1.24 -15.28
C LYS A 333 14.79 -2.00 -15.96
N ILE A 334 14.34 -1.50 -17.10
CA ILE A 334 13.43 -2.20 -18.03
C ILE A 334 14.28 -2.73 -19.16
N ILE A 335 14.13 -4.02 -19.45
CA ILE A 335 14.84 -4.71 -20.55
C ILE A 335 13.83 -5.60 -21.23
N THR A 336 13.38 -5.17 -22.41
CA THR A 336 12.51 -5.92 -23.30
C THR A 336 13.15 -6.05 -24.67
N SER A 337 12.50 -6.74 -25.64
CA SER A 337 12.98 -6.80 -27.03
C SER A 337 13.11 -5.43 -27.68
N ASP A 338 12.22 -4.50 -27.31
CA ASP A 338 11.98 -3.24 -28.02
C ASP A 338 12.40 -2.01 -27.22
N LEU A 339 12.64 -2.18 -25.90
CA LEU A 339 12.95 -1.08 -25.01
C LEU A 339 14.02 -1.44 -23.99
N GLN A 340 15.05 -0.60 -23.90
CA GLN A 340 15.97 -0.57 -22.77
C GLN A 340 15.86 0.79 -22.09
N SER A 341 15.43 0.79 -20.82
CA SER A 341 15.26 2.01 -20.03
C SER A 341 15.87 1.85 -18.65
N VAL A 342 16.57 2.87 -18.20
CA VAL A 342 17.12 2.94 -16.85
C VAL A 342 16.61 4.20 -16.16
N THR A 343 15.75 4.02 -15.18
CA THR A 343 15.25 5.11 -14.34
C THR A 343 16.10 5.19 -13.08
N ARG A 344 16.67 6.36 -12.81
CA ARG A 344 17.43 6.65 -11.59
C ARG A 344 16.76 7.77 -10.84
N ILE A 345 16.30 7.50 -9.64
CA ILE A 345 15.73 8.49 -8.73
C ILE A 345 16.71 8.68 -7.58
N ARG A 346 17.20 9.90 -7.44
CA ARG A 346 18.06 10.29 -6.34
C ARG A 346 17.42 11.48 -5.63
N PRO A 347 16.90 11.29 -4.43
CA PRO A 347 16.41 12.41 -3.62
C PRO A 347 17.54 13.42 -3.35
N SER A 348 17.17 14.70 -3.17
CA SER A 348 18.14 15.75 -2.82
C SER A 348 18.49 15.66 -1.33
N TYR A 349 19.38 14.74 -0.96
CA TYR A 349 19.83 14.53 0.41
C TYR A 349 21.32 14.84 0.57
N PRO A 350 21.83 15.01 1.79
CA PRO A 350 21.14 14.95 3.08
C PRO A 350 20.20 16.15 3.31
N LEU A 351 18.99 15.87 3.83
CA LEU A 351 18.05 16.91 4.24
C LEU A 351 18.15 17.11 5.76
N ILE A 352 18.47 18.35 6.17
CA ILE A 352 18.54 18.73 7.57
C ILE A 352 17.28 19.51 7.94
N THR A 353 16.58 19.07 8.97
CA THR A 353 15.35 19.72 9.43
C THR A 353 15.44 19.99 10.93
N LEU A 354 15.18 21.24 11.33
CA LEU A 354 14.99 21.64 12.72
C LEU A 354 13.50 21.84 12.99
N THR A 355 12.96 21.06 13.91
CA THR A 355 11.57 21.18 14.37
C THR A 355 11.53 21.67 15.80
N LEU A 356 10.84 22.79 16.03
CA LEU A 356 10.58 23.33 17.35
C LEU A 356 9.09 23.18 17.69
N SER A 357 8.79 22.55 18.82
CA SER A 357 7.41 22.37 19.29
C SER A 357 7.28 22.92 20.71
N TYR A 358 6.40 23.88 20.91
CA TYR A 358 6.14 24.47 22.20
C TYR A 358 4.71 24.23 22.67
N THR A 359 4.56 23.71 23.89
CA THR A 359 3.27 23.43 24.52
C THR A 359 2.88 24.58 25.45
N PHE A 360 1.88 25.36 25.08
CA PHE A 360 1.45 26.56 25.81
C PHE A 360 0.68 26.24 27.11
N ASN A 361 -0.12 25.16 27.09
CA ASN A 361 -0.86 24.74 28.30
C ASN A 361 -1.00 23.21 28.33
N ASN A 362 -1.40 22.69 29.53
CA ASN A 362 -1.63 21.27 29.76
C ASN A 362 -3.13 20.89 29.58
N PHE A 363 -3.85 21.53 28.69
CA PHE A 363 -5.23 21.18 28.42
C PHE A 363 -5.32 19.75 27.91
N LYS A 364 -5.70 18.83 28.81
CA LYS A 364 -6.12 17.50 28.43
C LYS A 364 -7.59 17.62 28.00
N ALA A 365 -7.88 17.66 26.72
CA ALA A 365 -9.22 17.38 26.26
C ALA A 365 -9.66 16.08 26.96
N LYS A 366 -10.81 16.09 27.68
CA LYS A 366 -11.43 14.84 28.09
C LYS A 366 -11.52 14.00 26.83
N SER A 367 -10.85 12.86 26.81
CA SER A 367 -11.04 11.92 25.73
C SER A 367 -12.52 11.57 25.73
N SER A 368 -13.30 12.15 24.81
CA SER A 368 -14.50 11.48 24.39
C SER A 368 -13.96 10.12 23.94
N GLN A 369 -14.41 9.06 24.57
CA GLN A 369 -14.26 7.72 24.02
C GLN A 369 -14.89 7.79 22.62
N LYS A 370 -14.10 8.18 21.61
CA LYS A 370 -14.38 7.74 20.26
C LYS A 370 -14.38 6.23 20.40
N LYS A 371 -15.55 5.62 20.19
CA LYS A 371 -15.60 4.23 19.77
C LYS A 371 -14.51 4.11 18.72
N GLU A 372 -13.52 3.28 18.97
CA GLU A 372 -12.61 2.81 17.95
C GLU A 372 -13.51 2.20 16.88
N ASP A 373 -13.74 2.96 15.82
CA ASP A 373 -14.17 2.36 14.56
C ASP A 373 -13.04 1.40 14.21
N HIS A 374 -13.27 0.13 14.47
CA HIS A 374 -12.46 -0.93 13.94
C HIS A 374 -12.57 -0.87 12.42
N ASP A 375 -11.72 -0.07 11.81
CA ASP A 375 -11.41 -0.15 10.39
C ASP A 375 -10.67 -1.47 10.11
N LEU A 376 -11.42 -2.58 10.22
CA LEU A 376 -10.95 -3.92 9.87
C LEU A 376 -10.75 -4.10 8.36
N PHE A 377 -10.93 -3.04 7.56
CA PHE A 377 -10.93 -3.11 6.10
C PHE A 377 -10.20 -1.96 5.39
N GLU A 378 -9.39 -1.17 6.08
CA GLU A 378 -8.43 -0.30 5.40
C GLU A 378 -7.21 -1.11 4.94
N GLY A 379 -7.41 -1.84 3.87
CA GLY A 379 -6.36 -2.40 3.02
C GLY A 379 -6.37 -1.69 1.68
N THR A 380 -6.26 -0.35 1.69
CA THR A 380 -6.00 0.40 0.47
C THR A 380 -5.27 1.68 0.84
N ASN A 381 -4.03 1.68 0.54
CA ASN A 381 -3.18 2.78 0.11
C ASN A 381 -1.76 2.57 0.65
N HIS A 382 -0.95 1.94 -0.19
CA HIS A 382 0.39 2.43 -0.61
C HIS A 382 0.90 1.52 -1.72
#